data_e34a00f6d33e2373a76310495449c74c
#
_entry.id   e34a00f6d33e2373a76310495449c74c
#
_cell.length_a   1.000
_cell.length_b   1.000
_cell.length_c   1.000
_cell.angle_alpha   90.00
_cell.angle_beta   90.00
_cell.angle_gamma   90.00
#
_symmetry.space_group_name_H-M   'P 1'
#
loop_
_entity.id
_entity.type
_entity.pdbx_description
1 polymer ?
#
loop_
_entity_poly.entity_id
_entity_poly.type
_entity_poly.pdbx_seq_one_letter_code
_entity_poly.pdbx_strand_id
1 'polypeptide(L)'
;GQEVIDFNRTIDILEARTSDADDLLAGVVDTTLVAVIGHSAGGGAANQAASEPWMDAAVSIASGAGGLEATDTPYLVLAGERDGVVSPAGSYGLYEVLTGPRIYLEVAAAGHNSFTDVCPLLYESGEAAELEALIGAEQTTRAADGCTKEFVDPSAVQDLVEHATVAFLVHHFGIADVADSLGEDVLSAIGAAVPSRFESDGS
;
A
#
# COMPACT_ATOMS: atom_id res chain seq x y z
N GLY A 1 -1.23 -19.01 -3.32
CA GLY A 1 -2.24 -19.00 -2.28
C GLY A 1 -3.65 -18.77 -2.85
N GLN A 2 -4.65 -18.71 -1.98
CA GLN A 2 -6.04 -18.46 -2.41
C GLN A 2 -6.15 -17.05 -3.04
N GLU A 3 -5.40 -16.10 -2.50
CA GLU A 3 -5.37 -14.71 -2.94
C GLU A 3 -4.98 -14.59 -4.43
N VAL A 4 -3.94 -15.33 -4.86
CA VAL A 4 -3.50 -15.36 -6.28
C VAL A 4 -4.60 -15.92 -7.18
N ILE A 5 -5.31 -16.95 -6.74
CA ILE A 5 -6.47 -17.52 -7.47
C ILE A 5 -7.57 -16.48 -7.62
N ASP A 6 -7.84 -15.72 -6.57
CA ASP A 6 -8.88 -14.70 -6.57
C ASP A 6 -8.49 -13.50 -7.45
N PHE A 7 -7.22 -13.09 -7.48
CA PHE A 7 -6.70 -12.08 -8.41
C PHE A 7 -6.83 -12.54 -9.86
N ASN A 8 -6.34 -13.73 -10.21
CA ASN A 8 -6.48 -14.28 -11.57
C ASN A 8 -7.94 -14.30 -12.02
N ARG A 9 -8.84 -14.78 -11.17
CA ARG A 9 -10.28 -14.80 -11.46
C ARG A 9 -10.86 -13.39 -11.65
N THR A 10 -10.39 -12.42 -10.89
CA THR A 10 -10.84 -11.03 -11.02
C THR A 10 -10.42 -10.45 -12.36
N ILE A 11 -9.19 -10.69 -12.79
CA ILE A 11 -8.68 -10.28 -14.10
C ILE A 11 -9.48 -10.92 -15.22
N ASP A 12 -9.71 -12.25 -15.18
CA ASP A 12 -10.51 -12.98 -16.17
C ASP A 12 -11.93 -12.38 -16.30
N ILE A 13 -12.56 -12.03 -15.16
CA ILE A 13 -13.89 -11.41 -15.14
C ILE A 13 -13.85 -10.01 -15.78
N LEU A 14 -12.83 -9.20 -15.46
CA LEU A 14 -12.68 -7.86 -16.01
C LEU A 14 -12.42 -7.90 -17.53
N GLU A 15 -11.59 -8.82 -17.99
CA GLU A 15 -11.36 -9.07 -19.43
C GLU A 15 -12.65 -9.44 -20.17
N ALA A 16 -13.41 -10.37 -19.61
CA ALA A 16 -14.68 -10.77 -20.18
C ALA A 16 -15.67 -9.60 -20.27
N ARG A 17 -15.80 -8.83 -19.19
CA ARG A 17 -16.74 -7.70 -19.11
C ARG A 17 -16.32 -6.51 -19.99
N THR A 18 -15.03 -6.19 -20.07
CA THR A 18 -14.56 -5.09 -20.94
C THR A 18 -14.68 -5.44 -22.43
N SER A 19 -14.68 -6.76 -22.76
CA SER A 19 -14.84 -7.25 -24.12
C SER A 19 -16.31 -7.41 -24.55
N ASP A 20 -17.25 -7.40 -23.63
CA ASP A 20 -18.69 -7.52 -23.90
C ASP A 20 -19.27 -6.11 -24.22
N ALA A 21 -19.69 -5.92 -25.47
CA ALA A 21 -20.22 -4.64 -25.93
C ALA A 21 -21.50 -4.17 -25.22
N ASP A 22 -22.20 -5.09 -24.58
CA ASP A 22 -23.45 -4.81 -23.83
C ASP A 22 -23.20 -4.60 -22.33
N ASP A 23 -21.95 -4.78 -21.83
CA ASP A 23 -21.59 -4.55 -20.44
C ASP A 23 -21.25 -3.07 -20.16
N LEU A 24 -21.48 -2.63 -18.91
CA LEU A 24 -21.12 -1.28 -18.45
C LEU A 24 -19.62 -0.99 -18.48
N LEU A 25 -18.78 -2.05 -18.46
CA LEU A 25 -17.33 -1.95 -18.53
C LEU A 25 -16.79 -2.08 -19.95
N ALA A 26 -17.64 -2.12 -20.98
CA ALA A 26 -17.24 -2.28 -22.39
C ALA A 26 -16.16 -1.25 -22.79
N GLY A 27 -14.94 -1.71 -23.04
CA GLY A 27 -13.80 -0.87 -23.44
C GLY A 27 -13.29 0.12 -22.37
N VAL A 28 -13.68 -0.04 -21.11
CA VAL A 28 -13.32 0.88 -20.00
C VAL A 28 -12.09 0.42 -19.25
N VAL A 29 -11.91 -0.90 -19.07
CA VAL A 29 -10.83 -1.48 -18.27
C VAL A 29 -9.71 -1.93 -19.18
N ASP A 30 -8.50 -1.49 -18.90
CA ASP A 30 -7.28 -2.00 -19.54
C ASP A 30 -6.65 -3.08 -18.65
N THR A 31 -6.87 -4.33 -18.98
CA THR A 31 -6.35 -5.49 -18.24
C THR A 31 -4.90 -5.83 -18.61
N THR A 32 -4.26 -5.03 -19.46
CA THR A 32 -2.84 -5.15 -19.77
C THR A 32 -1.95 -4.31 -18.85
N LEU A 33 -2.54 -3.51 -17.97
CA LEU A 33 -1.87 -2.70 -16.95
C LEU A 33 -2.47 -3.03 -15.59
N VAL A 34 -1.82 -3.90 -14.84
CA VAL A 34 -2.33 -4.41 -13.57
C VAL A 34 -1.35 -4.16 -12.42
N ALA A 35 -1.84 -3.50 -11.38
CA ALA A 35 -1.12 -3.39 -10.13
C ALA A 35 -1.95 -3.91 -8.94
N VAL A 36 -1.27 -4.37 -7.92
CA VAL A 36 -1.90 -4.74 -6.64
C VAL A 36 -1.42 -3.80 -5.55
N ILE A 37 -2.38 -3.18 -4.87
CA ILE A 37 -2.14 -2.32 -3.72
C ILE A 37 -2.71 -3.02 -2.49
N GLY A 38 -1.92 -3.16 -1.44
CA GLY A 38 -2.39 -3.83 -0.24
C GLY A 38 -1.81 -3.27 1.06
N HIS A 39 -2.68 -3.11 2.07
CA HIS A 39 -2.30 -2.74 3.43
C HIS A 39 -2.25 -3.99 4.33
N SER A 40 -1.24 -4.11 5.16
CA SER A 40 -1.12 -5.16 6.16
C SER A 40 -1.20 -6.58 5.53
N ALA A 41 -2.19 -7.38 5.87
CA ALA A 41 -2.44 -8.68 5.24
C ALA A 41 -2.67 -8.59 3.72
N GLY A 42 -3.29 -7.48 3.24
CA GLY A 42 -3.43 -7.20 1.82
C GLY A 42 -2.10 -6.95 1.11
N GLY A 43 -1.11 -6.33 1.80
CA GLY A 43 0.26 -6.24 1.31
C GLY A 43 0.92 -7.60 1.21
N GLY A 44 0.67 -8.50 2.17
CA GLY A 44 1.07 -9.90 2.08
C GLY A 44 0.45 -10.65 0.90
N ALA A 45 -0.80 -10.34 0.55
CA ALA A 45 -1.45 -10.88 -0.64
C ALA A 45 -0.81 -10.36 -1.94
N ALA A 46 -0.48 -9.06 -2.00
CA ALA A 46 0.28 -8.47 -3.11
C ALA A 46 1.63 -9.17 -3.28
N ASN A 47 2.34 -9.44 -2.19
CA ASN A 47 3.62 -10.14 -2.21
C ASN A 47 3.49 -11.57 -2.78
N GLN A 48 2.40 -12.28 -2.50
CA GLN A 48 2.16 -13.61 -3.07
C GLN A 48 1.93 -13.57 -4.59
N ALA A 49 1.41 -12.46 -5.12
CA ALA A 49 1.17 -12.28 -6.54
C ALA A 49 2.36 -11.64 -7.29
N ALA A 50 3.41 -11.22 -6.58
CA ALA A 50 4.50 -10.42 -7.14
C ALA A 50 5.27 -11.05 -8.30
N SER A 51 5.23 -12.36 -8.44
CA SER A 51 5.87 -13.10 -9.55
C SER A 51 4.89 -13.56 -10.63
N GLU A 52 3.61 -13.17 -10.52
CA GLU A 52 2.63 -13.49 -11.55
C GLU A 52 2.87 -12.67 -12.81
N PRO A 53 2.76 -13.27 -14.02
CA PRO A 53 3.17 -12.63 -15.27
C PRO A 53 2.27 -11.45 -15.70
N TRP A 54 1.13 -11.26 -15.04
CA TRP A 54 0.21 -10.15 -15.28
C TRP A 54 0.43 -8.95 -14.36
N MET A 55 1.37 -9.05 -13.39
CA MET A 55 1.58 -7.98 -12.42
C MET A 55 2.66 -7.02 -12.91
N ASP A 56 2.27 -5.80 -13.24
CA ASP A 56 3.16 -4.77 -13.75
C ASP A 56 3.76 -3.90 -12.64
N ALA A 57 3.08 -3.78 -11.48
CA ALA A 57 3.59 -3.05 -10.33
C ALA A 57 2.88 -3.47 -9.04
N ALA A 58 3.50 -3.23 -7.89
CA ALA A 58 2.90 -3.46 -6.57
C ALA A 58 3.14 -2.32 -5.60
N VAL A 59 2.16 -2.09 -4.72
CA VAL A 59 2.29 -1.18 -3.57
C VAL A 59 1.96 -1.94 -2.30
N SER A 60 2.96 -2.09 -1.44
CA SER A 60 2.84 -2.79 -0.16
C SER A 60 2.90 -1.78 0.98
N ILE A 61 1.82 -1.68 1.75
CA ILE A 61 1.66 -0.68 2.81
C ILE A 61 1.63 -1.40 4.16
N ALA A 62 2.52 -1.02 5.06
CA ALA A 62 2.59 -1.56 6.43
C ALA A 62 2.57 -3.10 6.45
N SER A 63 3.38 -3.73 5.57
CA SER A 63 3.46 -5.19 5.41
C SER A 63 4.92 -5.64 5.32
N GLY A 64 5.22 -6.82 5.84
CA GLY A 64 6.53 -7.45 5.71
C GLY A 64 6.64 -8.36 4.49
N ALA A 65 7.81 -8.92 4.26
CA ALA A 65 8.11 -9.78 3.10
C ALA A 65 7.20 -11.02 2.97
N GLY A 66 6.66 -11.54 4.10
CA GLY A 66 5.68 -12.62 4.08
C GLY A 66 6.12 -13.90 3.35
N GLY A 67 7.43 -14.11 3.19
CA GLY A 67 7.98 -15.24 2.42
C GLY A 67 8.10 -14.98 0.92
N LEU A 68 7.97 -13.71 0.47
CA LEU A 68 8.28 -13.31 -0.90
C LEU A 68 9.74 -13.70 -1.23
N GLU A 69 9.91 -14.37 -2.35
CA GLU A 69 11.20 -14.54 -3.00
C GLU A 69 11.54 -13.30 -3.83
N ALA A 70 12.78 -13.19 -4.29
CA ALA A 70 13.21 -12.07 -5.13
C ALA A 70 12.32 -11.95 -6.39
N THR A 71 11.87 -10.73 -6.68
CA THR A 71 11.10 -10.38 -7.89
C THR A 71 11.66 -9.12 -8.52
N ASP A 72 11.54 -8.99 -9.84
CA ASP A 72 11.89 -7.82 -10.63
C ASP A 72 10.67 -6.91 -10.90
N THR A 73 9.50 -7.27 -10.43
CA THR A 73 8.31 -6.41 -10.45
C THR A 73 8.59 -5.08 -9.73
N PRO A 74 8.25 -3.93 -10.31
CA PRO A 74 8.37 -2.64 -9.64
C PRO A 74 7.55 -2.58 -8.34
N TYR A 75 8.16 -2.07 -7.26
CA TYR A 75 7.56 -2.05 -5.93
C TYR A 75 7.67 -0.69 -5.24
N LEU A 76 6.55 -0.21 -4.68
CA LEU A 76 6.54 0.83 -3.66
C LEU A 76 6.23 0.18 -2.29
N VAL A 77 7.16 0.31 -1.34
CA VAL A 77 7.01 -0.17 0.03
C VAL A 77 6.83 1.02 0.97
N LEU A 78 5.68 1.09 1.62
CA LEU A 78 5.32 2.13 2.57
C LEU A 78 5.30 1.55 3.98
N ALA A 79 5.94 2.22 4.95
CA ALA A 79 6.06 1.78 6.33
C ALA A 79 5.82 2.93 7.31
N GLY A 80 5.31 2.63 8.50
CA GLY A 80 5.21 3.57 9.60
C GLY A 80 6.38 3.40 10.57
N GLU A 81 7.07 4.47 10.91
CA GLU A 81 8.20 4.44 11.86
C GLU A 81 7.82 3.84 13.21
N ARG A 82 6.57 4.03 13.64
CA ARG A 82 6.03 3.58 14.92
C ARG A 82 4.98 2.48 14.79
N ASP A 83 4.97 1.77 13.67
CA ASP A 83 4.06 0.64 13.47
C ASP A 83 4.35 -0.46 14.51
N GLY A 84 3.39 -0.67 15.40
CA GLY A 84 3.43 -1.66 16.47
C GLY A 84 2.86 -3.01 16.07
N VAL A 85 2.31 -3.15 14.85
CA VAL A 85 1.72 -4.38 14.32
C VAL A 85 2.69 -5.06 13.35
N VAL A 86 3.20 -4.31 12.37
CA VAL A 86 4.27 -4.75 11.47
C VAL A 86 5.46 -3.80 11.64
N SER A 87 6.54 -4.30 12.23
CA SER A 87 7.68 -3.45 12.50
C SER A 87 8.26 -2.84 11.21
N PRO A 88 8.78 -1.59 11.26
CA PRO A 88 9.47 -0.96 10.12
C PRO A 88 10.57 -1.85 9.55
N ALA A 89 11.30 -2.56 10.41
CA ALA A 89 12.32 -3.53 9.98
C ALA A 89 11.74 -4.70 9.17
N GLY A 90 10.49 -5.11 9.46
CA GLY A 90 9.80 -6.13 8.67
C GLY A 90 9.43 -5.64 7.27
N SER A 91 8.97 -4.40 7.16
CA SER A 91 8.69 -3.75 5.86
C SER A 91 9.97 -3.45 5.09
N TYR A 92 11.02 -3.04 5.79
CA TYR A 92 12.33 -2.86 5.17
C TYR A 92 12.92 -4.18 4.66
N GLY A 93 12.70 -5.30 5.37
CA GLY A 93 13.07 -6.64 4.90
C GLY A 93 12.37 -7.03 3.60
N LEU A 94 11.17 -6.51 3.32
CA LEU A 94 10.53 -6.65 2.01
C LEU A 94 11.35 -5.90 0.94
N TYR A 95 11.67 -4.62 1.18
CA TYR A 95 12.47 -3.82 0.24
C TYR A 95 13.83 -4.49 -0.10
N GLU A 96 14.49 -5.11 0.89
CA GLU A 96 15.79 -5.77 0.69
C GLU A 96 15.75 -7.01 -0.21
N VAL A 97 14.63 -7.74 -0.26
CA VAL A 97 14.51 -8.95 -1.10
C VAL A 97 14.09 -8.64 -2.53
N LEU A 98 13.58 -7.45 -2.80
CA LEU A 98 13.21 -7.01 -4.14
C LEU A 98 14.47 -6.79 -5.01
N THR A 99 14.38 -7.07 -6.31
CA THR A 99 15.48 -6.94 -7.27
C THR A 99 15.16 -6.01 -8.42
N GLY A 100 13.90 -5.70 -8.67
CA GLY A 100 13.43 -4.71 -9.64
C GLY A 100 13.48 -3.28 -9.13
N PRO A 101 12.94 -2.33 -9.92
CA PRO A 101 12.76 -0.95 -9.49
C PRO A 101 11.96 -0.90 -8.18
N ARG A 102 12.49 -0.21 -7.18
CA ARG A 102 11.84 -0.20 -5.87
C ARG A 102 12.07 1.10 -5.10
N ILE A 103 11.05 1.49 -4.36
CA ILE A 103 11.09 2.62 -3.45
C ILE A 103 10.66 2.13 -2.06
N TYR A 104 11.42 2.52 -1.04
CA TYR A 104 11.06 2.41 0.37
C TYR A 104 10.80 3.79 0.96
N LEU A 105 9.63 3.99 1.53
CA LEU A 105 9.23 5.21 2.18
C LEU A 105 8.70 4.90 3.58
N GLU A 106 9.46 5.26 4.60
CA GLU A 106 9.05 5.17 6.00
C GLU A 106 8.58 6.54 6.49
N VAL A 107 7.37 6.60 7.01
CA VAL A 107 6.74 7.84 7.45
C VAL A 107 6.97 8.07 8.94
N ALA A 108 7.56 9.21 9.28
CA ALA A 108 7.86 9.60 10.65
C ALA A 108 6.59 9.61 11.52
N ALA A 109 6.69 9.03 12.71
CA ALA A 109 5.64 8.96 13.69
C ALA A 109 4.32 8.32 13.19
N ALA A 110 4.28 7.65 12.04
CA ALA A 110 3.14 6.89 11.57
C ALA A 110 3.08 5.51 12.25
N GLY A 111 1.88 5.06 12.60
CA GLY A 111 1.60 3.70 13.07
C GLY A 111 0.91 2.89 11.97
N HIS A 112 0.48 1.68 12.32
CA HIS A 112 -0.08 0.71 11.37
C HIS A 112 -1.29 1.24 10.59
N ASN A 113 -2.24 1.85 11.27
CA ASN A 113 -3.48 2.34 10.67
C ASN A 113 -3.43 3.82 10.24
N SER A 114 -2.29 4.50 10.37
CA SER A 114 -2.12 5.85 9.83
C SER A 114 -2.33 5.94 8.31
N PHE A 115 -2.22 4.80 7.63
CA PHE A 115 -2.37 4.66 6.18
C PHE A 115 -3.81 4.40 5.73
N THR A 116 -4.76 4.35 6.66
CA THR A 116 -6.15 3.95 6.41
C THR A 116 -7.13 5.00 6.95
N ASP A 117 -8.36 4.92 6.51
CA ASP A 117 -9.48 5.71 7.02
C ASP A 117 -10.17 5.12 8.27
N VAL A 118 -9.55 4.10 8.88
CA VAL A 118 -10.09 3.49 10.11
C VAL A 118 -10.01 4.42 11.32
N CYS A 119 -9.02 5.33 11.34
CA CYS A 119 -8.82 6.25 12.46
C CYS A 119 -10.00 7.21 12.67
N PRO A 120 -10.56 7.89 11.65
CA PRO A 120 -11.78 8.66 11.78
C PRO A 120 -12.96 7.83 12.30
N LEU A 121 -13.12 6.60 11.82
CA LEU A 121 -14.20 5.71 12.26
C LEU A 121 -14.10 5.38 13.76
N LEU A 122 -12.89 5.16 14.27
CA LEU A 122 -12.68 4.78 15.67
C LEU A 122 -12.78 5.95 16.64
N TYR A 123 -12.37 7.16 16.25
CA TYR A 123 -12.19 8.27 17.18
C TYR A 123 -13.21 9.40 16.99
N GLU A 124 -13.71 9.63 15.79
CA GLU A 124 -14.73 10.65 15.55
C GLU A 124 -16.14 10.16 15.90
N SER A 125 -16.41 8.86 15.73
CA SER A 125 -17.70 8.26 16.09
C SER A 125 -17.89 8.04 17.59
N GLY A 126 -16.83 8.04 18.40
CA GLY A 126 -16.88 7.72 19.82
C GLY A 126 -17.13 6.22 20.12
N GLU A 127 -17.06 5.37 19.12
CA GLU A 127 -17.42 3.94 19.20
C GLU A 127 -16.28 3.02 19.67
N ALA A 128 -15.12 3.59 20.05
CA ALA A 128 -13.97 2.79 20.49
C ALA A 128 -14.30 1.83 21.67
N ALA A 129 -15.14 2.27 22.61
CA ALA A 129 -15.56 1.44 23.74
C ALA A 129 -16.52 0.31 23.32
N GLU A 130 -17.38 0.57 22.33
CA GLU A 130 -18.28 -0.44 21.77
C GLU A 130 -17.50 -1.47 20.94
N LEU A 131 -16.50 -1.01 20.21
CA LEU A 131 -15.59 -1.88 19.47
C LEU A 131 -14.80 -2.79 20.43
N GLU A 132 -14.27 -2.24 21.52
CA GLU A 132 -13.56 -3.03 22.54
C GLU A 132 -14.46 -4.12 23.15
N ALA A 133 -15.72 -3.79 23.42
CA ALA A 133 -16.68 -4.77 23.91
C ALA A 133 -16.98 -5.89 22.89
N LEU A 134 -16.84 -5.61 21.60
CA LEU A 134 -17.13 -6.55 20.51
C LEU A 134 -15.94 -7.44 20.17
N ILE A 135 -14.74 -6.86 20.04
CA ILE A 135 -13.55 -7.56 19.53
C ILE A 135 -12.45 -7.78 20.61
N GLY A 136 -12.60 -7.19 21.78
CA GLY A 136 -11.66 -7.28 22.90
C GLY A 136 -10.52 -6.26 22.84
N ALA A 137 -9.92 -5.98 24.00
CA ALA A 137 -8.94 -4.91 24.19
C ALA A 137 -7.68 -5.06 23.32
N GLU A 138 -7.18 -6.27 23.12
CA GLU A 138 -5.99 -6.51 22.26
C GLU A 138 -6.25 -6.11 20.81
N GLN A 139 -7.38 -6.53 20.25
CA GLN A 139 -7.72 -6.20 18.86
C GLN A 139 -8.02 -4.72 18.68
N THR A 140 -8.67 -4.09 19.67
CA THR A 140 -8.92 -2.65 19.68
C THR A 140 -7.61 -1.86 19.76
N THR A 141 -6.63 -2.31 20.56
CA THR A 141 -5.30 -1.68 20.61
C THR A 141 -4.59 -1.75 19.25
N ARG A 142 -4.68 -2.89 18.58
CA ARG A 142 -4.12 -3.04 17.21
C ARG A 142 -4.84 -2.17 16.18
N ALA A 143 -6.16 -2.07 16.27
CA ALA A 143 -6.95 -1.20 15.41
C ALA A 143 -6.68 0.29 15.67
N ALA A 144 -6.26 0.65 16.89
CA ALA A 144 -5.93 2.00 17.30
C ALA A 144 -4.48 2.43 16.98
N ASP A 145 -3.62 1.49 16.55
CA ASP A 145 -2.22 1.78 16.22
C ASP A 145 -2.14 2.75 15.05
N GLY A 146 -1.55 3.90 15.29
CA GLY A 146 -1.48 5.00 14.32
C GLY A 146 -2.61 6.03 14.43
N CYS A 147 -3.63 5.80 15.29
CA CYS A 147 -4.82 6.67 15.35
C CYS A 147 -4.84 7.63 16.55
N THR A 148 -3.94 7.49 17.51
CA THR A 148 -3.92 8.38 18.69
C THR A 148 -3.09 9.63 18.45
N LYS A 149 -3.24 10.64 19.32
CA LYS A 149 -2.51 11.93 19.22
C LYS A 149 -0.98 11.81 19.35
N GLU A 150 -0.47 10.63 19.67
CA GLU A 150 0.95 10.35 19.77
C GLU A 150 1.57 10.06 18.39
N PHE A 151 0.74 9.78 17.40
CA PHE A 151 1.11 9.54 16.01
C PHE A 151 0.95 10.81 15.18
N VAL A 152 1.51 10.80 13.98
CA VAL A 152 1.26 11.84 12.97
C VAL A 152 -0.22 11.83 12.58
N ASP A 153 -0.74 12.98 12.14
CA ASP A 153 -2.11 13.09 11.65
C ASP A 153 -2.33 12.13 10.47
N PRO A 154 -3.29 11.19 10.55
CA PRO A 154 -3.54 10.23 9.47
C PRO A 154 -3.87 10.89 8.13
N SER A 155 -4.52 12.07 8.13
CA SER A 155 -4.83 12.77 6.87
C SER A 155 -3.58 13.20 6.13
N ALA A 156 -2.55 13.65 6.87
CA ALA A 156 -1.27 14.02 6.27
C ALA A 156 -0.51 12.80 5.71
N VAL A 157 -0.65 11.63 6.36
CA VAL A 157 -0.09 10.37 5.85
C VAL A 157 -0.81 9.96 4.58
N GLN A 158 -2.14 10.07 4.54
CA GLN A 158 -2.94 9.73 3.37
C GLN A 158 -2.57 10.60 2.15
N ASP A 159 -2.40 11.92 2.33
CA ASP A 159 -1.95 12.82 1.25
C ASP A 159 -0.61 12.36 0.65
N LEU A 160 0.35 11.98 1.51
CA LEU A 160 1.65 11.47 1.07
C LEU A 160 1.53 10.12 0.35
N VAL A 161 0.76 9.19 0.89
CA VAL A 161 0.52 7.86 0.32
C VAL A 161 -0.18 7.94 -1.03
N GLU A 162 -1.22 8.78 -1.14
CA GLU A 162 -1.92 9.03 -2.40
C GLU A 162 -0.96 9.53 -3.47
N HIS A 163 -0.18 10.57 -3.16
CA HIS A 163 0.78 11.11 -4.11
C HIS A 163 1.81 10.07 -4.54
N ALA A 164 2.47 9.42 -3.58
CA ALA A 164 3.50 8.43 -3.85
C ALA A 164 2.95 7.25 -4.68
N THR A 165 1.77 6.75 -4.32
CA THR A 165 1.12 5.63 -5.03
C THR A 165 0.75 6.01 -6.45
N VAL A 166 0.10 7.16 -6.65
CA VAL A 166 -0.33 7.61 -7.99
C VAL A 166 0.88 7.89 -8.86
N ALA A 167 1.88 8.62 -8.37
CA ALA A 167 3.09 8.92 -9.14
C ALA A 167 3.84 7.64 -9.51
N PHE A 168 3.97 6.68 -8.57
CA PHE A 168 4.61 5.40 -8.80
C PHE A 168 3.92 4.60 -9.92
N LEU A 169 2.59 4.46 -9.84
CA LEU A 169 1.84 3.71 -10.85
C LEU A 169 1.83 4.41 -12.21
N VAL A 170 1.66 5.72 -12.25
CA VAL A 170 1.69 6.51 -13.51
C VAL A 170 3.04 6.36 -14.21
N HIS A 171 4.14 6.39 -13.44
CA HIS A 171 5.49 6.21 -13.96
C HIS A 171 5.70 4.80 -14.52
N HIS A 172 5.45 3.77 -13.71
CA HIS A 172 5.71 2.37 -14.11
C HIS A 172 4.75 1.83 -15.18
N PHE A 173 3.55 2.37 -15.26
CA PHE A 173 2.63 2.07 -16.36
C PHE A 173 2.98 2.83 -17.66
N GLY A 174 3.99 3.69 -17.65
CA GLY A 174 4.38 4.48 -18.81
C GLY A 174 3.32 5.50 -19.26
N ILE A 175 2.39 5.89 -18.36
CA ILE A 175 1.33 6.85 -18.66
C ILE A 175 1.90 8.26 -18.82
N ALA A 176 2.82 8.64 -17.93
CA ALA A 176 3.57 9.90 -17.99
C ALA A 176 4.93 9.77 -17.33
N ASP A 177 5.89 10.61 -17.75
CA ASP A 177 7.17 10.74 -17.07
C ASP A 177 6.99 11.65 -15.85
N VAL A 178 6.90 11.04 -14.68
CA VAL A 178 6.70 11.70 -13.38
C VAL A 178 7.73 11.25 -12.34
N ALA A 179 8.87 10.72 -12.79
CA ALA A 179 9.93 10.22 -11.90
C ALA A 179 10.37 11.29 -10.87
N ASP A 180 10.47 12.55 -11.28
CA ASP A 180 10.81 13.67 -10.37
C ASP A 180 9.80 13.82 -9.21
N SER A 181 8.54 13.39 -9.40
CA SER A 181 7.49 13.43 -8.37
C SER A 181 7.67 12.38 -7.27
N LEU A 182 8.56 11.42 -7.48
CA LEU A 182 8.90 10.35 -6.52
C LEU A 182 10.17 10.65 -5.73
N GLY A 183 10.83 11.79 -5.99
CA GLY A 183 12.03 12.19 -5.26
C GLY A 183 11.75 12.54 -3.80
N GLU A 184 12.72 12.27 -2.91
CA GLU A 184 12.61 12.54 -1.46
C GLU A 184 12.23 13.99 -1.15
N ASP A 185 12.79 14.96 -1.89
CA ASP A 185 12.51 16.40 -1.72
C ASP A 185 11.02 16.71 -1.96
N VAL A 186 10.43 16.10 -2.99
CA VAL A 186 9.00 16.28 -3.33
C VAL A 186 8.13 15.61 -2.29
N LEU A 187 8.41 14.35 -1.95
CA LEU A 187 7.65 13.60 -0.95
C LEU A 187 7.70 14.26 0.42
N SER A 188 8.85 14.84 0.81
CA SER A 188 9.01 15.59 2.06
C SER A 188 8.25 16.94 2.08
N ALA A 189 7.82 17.44 0.92
CA ALA A 189 7.05 18.67 0.81
C ALA A 189 5.52 18.45 0.79
N ILE A 190 5.06 17.19 0.79
CA ILE A 190 3.65 16.84 0.73
C ILE A 190 3.07 16.79 2.15
N GLY A 191 2.12 17.71 2.43
CA GLY A 191 1.42 17.75 3.69
C GLY A 191 2.35 18.01 4.90
N ALA A 192 1.94 17.48 6.06
CA ALA A 192 2.68 17.55 7.32
C ALA A 192 3.38 16.22 7.68
N ALA A 193 3.14 15.15 6.93
CA ALA A 193 3.85 13.89 7.10
C ALA A 193 5.19 13.98 6.37
N VAL A 194 6.26 13.57 7.06
CA VAL A 194 7.60 13.60 6.49
C VAL A 194 8.20 12.19 6.49
N PRO A 195 9.00 11.83 5.48
CA PRO A 195 9.79 10.62 5.52
C PRO A 195 10.76 10.62 6.70
N SER A 196 10.82 9.54 7.48
CA SER A 196 11.92 9.26 8.40
C SER A 196 13.06 8.51 7.70
N ARG A 197 12.71 7.80 6.63
CA ARG A 197 13.65 7.08 5.78
C ARG A 197 13.10 7.00 4.35
N PHE A 198 13.98 7.26 3.39
CA PHE A 198 13.69 7.12 1.97
C PHE A 198 14.84 6.39 1.28
N GLU A 199 14.54 5.39 0.49
CA GLU A 199 15.49 4.71 -0.39
C GLU A 199 14.83 4.40 -1.73
N SER A 200 15.56 4.55 -2.82
CA SER A 200 15.13 4.18 -4.17
C SER A 200 16.25 3.50 -4.92
N ASP A 201 15.91 2.50 -5.74
CA ASP A 201 16.83 1.76 -6.59
C ASP A 201 16.14 1.39 -7.89
N GLY A 202 16.74 1.78 -9.03
CA GLY A 202 16.23 1.47 -10.37
C GLY A 202 14.94 2.20 -10.76
N SER A 203 14.53 3.24 -10.02
CA SER A 203 13.35 4.07 -10.32
C SER A 203 13.66 5.15 -11.35
#